data_353f8d9c7a3247fbe4abb5da80319c6a
#
_entry.id   353f8d9c7a3247fbe4abb5da80319c6a
#
_cell.length_a   1.000
_cell.length_b   1.000
_cell.length_c   1.000
_cell.angle_alpha   90.00
_cell.angle_beta   90.00
_cell.angle_gamma   90.00
#
_symmetry.space_group_name_H-M   'P 1'
#
loop_
_entity.id
_entity.type
_entity.pdbx_description
1 polymer ?
#
loop_
_entity_poly.entity_id
_entity_poly.type
_entity_poly.pdbx_seq_one_letter_code
_entity_poly.pdbx_strand_id
1 'polypeptide(L)'
;MIKQTLISKRYINDGVSLLSLNDLQRQYIEIFLNDKRIKYNLLIECPLCSYTNFAVIAHKDRYGLPLETAVCERCGLIFSLHQFDEVSTKIFYSEYFRPIYDGFLNPTQDKWGSSYDVERGIPKFLKQGDTVVEIGAGGGWNLLKFKKKGFSHYGFDYDNNLIDFGKKQYGLNLIHGSIDEAISLGIKADYCILSHVLEHTVNPIQFLSKVNNILKDKSILKVTVPSANMIIVYRSGILGTLQNAHNYLFDEYTLKYAALKSGFGVYACNGEYIILRKDYPSDNSIKKIESNLISDFRGAKVIKYLKFCEKFVSLKEYLIPSKIEAKLIYLYLIFKPIQLIKLYLTLKNPHLIRRDD
;
A
#
# COMPACT_ATOMS: atom_id res chain seq x y z
N MET A 1 25.06 1.47 5.79
CA MET A 1 25.75 0.95 4.58
C MET A 1 24.69 0.42 3.60
N ILE A 2 24.75 0.81 2.33
CA ILE A 2 23.80 0.38 1.28
C ILE A 2 24.45 -0.78 0.51
N LYS A 3 23.79 -1.95 0.49
CA LYS A 3 24.25 -3.15 -0.19
C LYS A 3 23.38 -3.43 -1.40
N GLN A 4 23.99 -3.74 -2.56
CA GLN A 4 23.29 -4.17 -3.77
C GLN A 4 22.91 -5.65 -3.68
N THR A 5 21.61 -5.96 -3.79
CA THR A 5 21.06 -7.32 -3.62
C THR A 5 19.82 -7.52 -4.49
N LEU A 6 19.93 -7.22 -5.78
CA LEU A 6 18.79 -7.29 -6.70
C LEU A 6 18.07 -8.65 -6.61
N ILE A 7 16.76 -8.63 -6.70
CA ILE A 7 15.91 -9.82 -6.68
C ILE A 7 16.25 -10.72 -7.88
N SER A 8 16.28 -10.13 -9.08
CA SER A 8 16.69 -10.77 -10.34
C SER A 8 17.13 -9.70 -11.36
N LYS A 9 17.56 -10.13 -12.56
CA LYS A 9 17.93 -9.22 -13.65
C LYS A 9 16.76 -8.33 -14.14
N ARG A 10 15.51 -8.74 -13.94
CA ARG A 10 14.32 -7.95 -14.29
C ARG A 10 14.22 -6.61 -13.53
N TYR A 11 14.93 -6.47 -12.42
CA TYR A 11 14.88 -5.29 -11.55
C TYR A 11 15.99 -4.27 -11.85
N ILE A 12 16.78 -4.49 -12.88
CA ILE A 12 17.75 -3.51 -13.40
C ILE A 12 16.99 -2.37 -14.08
N ASN A 13 17.46 -1.15 -13.94
CA ASN A 13 16.91 -0.01 -14.65
C ASN A 13 17.33 -0.06 -16.13
N ASP A 14 16.47 -0.61 -16.95
CA ASP A 14 16.61 -0.75 -18.41
C ASP A 14 15.58 0.09 -19.19
N GLY A 15 14.76 0.88 -18.49
CA GLY A 15 13.69 1.69 -19.08
C GLY A 15 12.49 0.87 -19.60
N VAL A 16 12.54 -0.47 -19.47
CA VAL A 16 11.47 -1.35 -19.99
C VAL A 16 10.34 -1.47 -18.98
N SER A 17 9.13 -1.07 -19.39
CA SER A 17 7.92 -1.24 -18.60
C SER A 17 7.47 -2.70 -18.51
N LEU A 18 6.99 -3.11 -17.34
CA LEU A 18 6.29 -4.39 -17.16
C LEU A 18 4.89 -4.36 -17.80
N LEU A 19 4.29 -3.18 -17.93
CA LEU A 19 2.92 -2.96 -18.39
C LEU A 19 2.91 -2.52 -19.85
N SER A 20 1.84 -2.87 -20.57
CA SER A 20 1.55 -2.26 -21.87
C SER A 20 1.03 -0.84 -21.64
N LEU A 21 1.83 0.15 -21.99
CA LEU A 21 1.50 1.57 -21.83
C LEU A 21 0.75 2.08 -23.06
N ASN A 22 -0.29 2.90 -22.84
CA ASN A 22 -0.92 3.67 -23.92
C ASN A 22 -0.11 4.94 -24.25
N ASP A 23 -0.49 5.67 -25.29
CA ASP A 23 0.29 6.84 -25.74
C ASP A 23 0.27 7.98 -24.73
N LEU A 24 -0.86 8.18 -24.03
CA LEU A 24 -0.96 9.18 -22.97
C LEU A 24 0.02 8.87 -21.83
N GLN A 25 0.10 7.61 -21.40
CA GLN A 25 1.04 7.18 -20.35
C GLN A 25 2.48 7.44 -20.77
N ARG A 26 2.87 7.09 -22.02
CA ARG A 26 4.22 7.33 -22.54
C ARG A 26 4.55 8.81 -22.55
N GLN A 27 3.63 9.64 -23.05
CA GLN A 27 3.80 11.10 -23.09
C GLN A 27 4.01 11.68 -21.70
N TYR A 28 3.17 11.30 -20.75
CA TYR A 28 3.28 11.85 -19.38
C TYR A 28 4.48 11.32 -18.60
N ILE A 29 4.93 10.10 -18.87
CA ILE A 29 6.19 9.57 -18.35
C ILE A 29 7.37 10.42 -18.84
N GLU A 30 7.41 10.77 -20.13
CA GLU A 30 8.46 11.62 -20.69
C GLU A 30 8.45 13.02 -20.09
N ILE A 31 7.26 13.64 -19.95
CA ILE A 31 7.11 14.95 -19.31
C ILE A 31 7.60 14.89 -17.85
N PHE A 32 7.16 13.87 -17.11
CA PHE A 32 7.54 13.67 -15.70
C PHE A 32 9.04 13.52 -15.51
N LEU A 33 9.71 12.74 -16.34
CA LEU A 33 11.17 12.52 -16.27
C LEU A 33 11.98 13.79 -16.55
N ASN A 34 11.42 14.75 -17.29
CA ASN A 34 12.05 16.01 -17.64
C ASN A 34 11.63 17.18 -16.74
N ASP A 35 10.70 16.99 -15.80
CA ASP A 35 10.21 18.05 -14.94
C ASP A 35 11.20 18.38 -13.81
N LYS A 36 11.88 19.51 -13.95
CA LYS A 36 12.87 20.00 -12.98
C LYS A 36 12.26 20.43 -11.64
N ARG A 37 10.94 20.55 -11.55
CA ARG A 37 10.24 20.87 -10.29
C ARG A 37 10.23 19.67 -9.35
N ILE A 38 10.34 18.44 -9.89
CA ILE A 38 10.33 17.21 -9.12
C ILE A 38 11.68 17.04 -8.40
N LYS A 39 11.63 16.98 -7.09
CA LYS A 39 12.76 16.79 -6.19
C LYS A 39 12.58 15.55 -5.34
N TYR A 40 13.69 14.94 -5.00
CA TYR A 40 13.73 13.73 -4.18
C TYR A 40 14.58 13.94 -2.93
N ASN A 41 14.11 13.39 -1.82
CA ASN A 41 14.87 13.24 -0.59
C ASN A 41 15.45 11.83 -0.53
N LEU A 42 16.75 11.70 -0.29
CA LEU A 42 17.39 10.42 -0.03
C LEU A 42 17.18 10.03 1.43
N LEU A 43 16.61 8.86 1.67
CA LEU A 43 16.50 8.30 3.02
C LEU A 43 17.82 7.66 3.44
N ILE A 44 18.39 8.16 4.53
CA ILE A 44 19.63 7.66 5.13
C ILE A 44 19.38 6.71 6.32
N GLU A 45 18.16 6.67 6.81
CA GLU A 45 17.71 5.79 7.87
C GLU A 45 16.29 5.24 7.59
N CYS A 46 16.00 4.09 8.17
CA CYS A 46 14.68 3.46 8.05
C CYS A 46 13.62 4.28 8.79
N PRO A 47 12.53 4.69 8.13
CA PRO A 47 11.50 5.54 8.73
C PRO A 47 10.71 4.87 9.87
N LEU A 48 10.83 3.55 10.03
CA LEU A 48 10.19 2.84 11.14
C LEU A 48 11.11 2.57 12.33
N CYS A 49 12.38 2.19 12.09
CA CYS A 49 13.27 1.71 13.15
C CYS A 49 14.61 2.44 13.24
N SER A 50 14.79 3.51 12.44
CA SER A 50 16.01 4.35 12.38
C SER A 50 17.31 3.58 12.10
N TYR A 51 17.22 2.36 11.53
CA TYR A 51 18.40 1.59 11.15
C TYR A 51 18.95 2.09 9.81
N THR A 52 20.27 2.06 9.63
CA THR A 52 20.97 2.71 8.52
C THR A 52 21.52 1.75 7.47
N ASN A 53 21.38 0.42 7.68
CA ASN A 53 21.83 -0.57 6.70
C ASN A 53 20.64 -1.08 5.89
N PHE A 54 20.77 -0.99 4.56
CA PHE A 54 19.74 -1.34 3.60
C PHE A 54 20.29 -2.26 2.52
N ALA A 55 19.43 -3.14 2.02
CA ALA A 55 19.70 -3.93 0.83
C ALA A 55 18.82 -3.41 -0.33
N VAL A 56 19.44 -2.84 -1.36
CA VAL A 56 18.74 -2.43 -2.58
C VAL A 56 18.34 -3.66 -3.38
N ILE A 57 17.06 -3.79 -3.67
CA ILE A 57 16.45 -4.96 -4.30
C ILE A 57 15.94 -4.71 -5.72
N ALA A 58 15.73 -3.45 -6.10
CA ALA A 58 15.28 -3.02 -7.42
C ALA A 58 15.81 -1.63 -7.76
N HIS A 59 15.99 -1.35 -9.05
CA HIS A 59 16.38 -0.05 -9.61
C HIS A 59 15.34 0.55 -10.55
N LYS A 60 14.21 -0.12 -10.75
CA LYS A 60 13.09 0.40 -11.55
C LYS A 60 11.75 0.00 -10.96
N ASP A 61 10.73 0.72 -11.36
CA ASP A 61 9.34 0.42 -11.08
C ASP A 61 8.65 -0.38 -12.21
N ARG A 62 7.36 -0.68 -12.04
CA ARG A 62 6.57 -1.42 -13.04
C ARG A 62 6.36 -0.68 -14.36
N TYR A 63 6.55 0.64 -14.39
CA TYR A 63 6.46 1.48 -15.59
C TYR A 63 7.80 1.63 -16.31
N GLY A 64 8.87 1.03 -15.79
CA GLY A 64 10.24 1.20 -16.31
C GLY A 64 10.91 2.48 -15.82
N LEU A 65 10.29 3.23 -14.91
CA LEU A 65 10.85 4.44 -14.33
C LEU A 65 11.94 4.13 -13.31
N PRO A 66 13.01 4.94 -13.20
CA PRO A 66 14.01 4.78 -12.16
C PRO A 66 13.37 4.79 -10.77
N LEU A 67 13.64 3.77 -9.97
CA LEU A 67 13.18 3.63 -8.61
C LEU A 67 14.11 2.71 -7.81
N GLU A 68 14.93 3.26 -6.92
CA GLU A 68 15.70 2.44 -5.99
C GLU A 68 14.83 2.00 -4.82
N THR A 69 14.47 0.72 -4.82
CA THR A 69 13.73 0.11 -3.72
C THR A 69 14.67 -0.68 -2.83
N ALA A 70 14.59 -0.46 -1.53
CA ALA A 70 15.42 -1.11 -0.52
C ALA A 70 14.60 -1.88 0.51
N VAL A 71 15.26 -2.81 1.18
CA VAL A 71 14.78 -3.52 2.37
C VAL A 71 15.65 -3.11 3.55
N CYS A 72 15.03 -2.65 4.64
CA CYS A 72 15.71 -2.43 5.91
C CYS A 72 16.22 -3.77 6.45
N GLU A 73 17.53 -3.90 6.69
CA GLU A 73 18.10 -5.17 7.16
C GLU A 73 17.60 -5.55 8.57
N ARG A 74 17.22 -4.56 9.40
CA ARG A 74 16.71 -4.80 10.76
C ARG A 74 15.23 -5.19 10.74
N CYS A 75 14.31 -4.28 10.36
CA CYS A 75 12.87 -4.51 10.50
C CYS A 75 12.21 -5.16 9.29
N GLY A 76 12.88 -5.21 8.14
CA GLY A 76 12.34 -5.79 6.91
C GLY A 76 11.36 -4.88 6.14
N LEU A 77 11.20 -3.60 6.54
CA LEU A 77 10.41 -2.66 5.74
C LEU A 77 10.97 -2.55 4.33
N ILE A 78 10.10 -2.64 3.34
CA ILE A 78 10.42 -2.39 1.93
C ILE A 78 10.05 -0.94 1.65
N PHE A 79 10.96 -0.16 1.09
CA PHE A 79 10.72 1.27 0.86
C PHE A 79 11.55 1.83 -0.30
N SER A 80 11.07 2.93 -0.89
CA SER A 80 11.81 3.72 -1.87
C SER A 80 12.90 4.53 -1.16
N LEU A 81 14.16 4.42 -1.63
CA LEU A 81 15.27 5.21 -1.10
C LEU A 81 15.16 6.69 -1.46
N HIS A 82 14.65 6.99 -2.64
CA HIS A 82 14.42 8.34 -3.12
C HIS A 82 12.92 8.61 -3.10
N GLN A 83 12.48 9.48 -2.20
CA GLN A 83 11.07 9.83 -2.04
C GLN A 83 10.85 11.28 -2.43
N PHE A 84 9.71 11.60 -3.02
CA PHE A 84 9.34 12.98 -3.31
C PHE A 84 9.39 13.84 -2.04
N ASP A 85 9.86 15.08 -2.15
CA ASP A 85 9.59 16.07 -1.13
C ASP A 85 8.09 16.45 -1.11
N GLU A 86 7.66 17.26 -0.14
CA GLU A 86 6.24 17.63 0.00
C GLU A 86 5.70 18.39 -1.22
N VAL A 87 6.52 19.25 -1.83
CA VAL A 87 6.11 20.03 -3.00
C VAL A 87 5.97 19.13 -4.21
N SER A 88 6.97 18.28 -4.46
CA SER A 88 6.96 17.32 -5.55
C SER A 88 5.82 16.27 -5.39
N THR A 89 5.50 15.89 -4.16
CA THR A 89 4.35 15.01 -3.87
C THR A 89 3.05 15.66 -4.35
N LYS A 90 2.82 16.93 -4.03
CA LYS A 90 1.61 17.66 -4.47
C LYS A 90 1.56 17.79 -6.00
N ILE A 91 2.67 18.16 -6.64
CA ILE A 91 2.77 18.25 -8.11
C ILE A 91 2.48 16.87 -8.73
N PHE A 92 3.10 15.82 -8.20
CA PHE A 92 2.93 14.47 -8.74
C PHE A 92 1.46 14.02 -8.71
N TYR A 93 0.76 14.20 -7.59
CA TYR A 93 -0.64 13.80 -7.46
C TYR A 93 -1.61 14.68 -8.26
N SER A 94 -1.32 15.97 -8.41
CA SER A 94 -2.18 16.87 -9.18
C SER A 94 -2.00 16.78 -10.70
N GLU A 95 -0.76 16.50 -11.17
CA GLU A 95 -0.45 16.60 -12.60
C GLU A 95 -0.11 15.25 -13.26
N TYR A 96 0.54 14.30 -12.54
CA TYR A 96 1.14 13.11 -13.13
C TYR A 96 0.45 11.80 -12.77
N PHE A 97 -0.11 11.71 -11.56
CA PHE A 97 -0.63 10.45 -11.06
C PHE A 97 -1.67 9.82 -12.00
N ARG A 98 -2.72 10.56 -12.35
CA ARG A 98 -3.80 10.03 -13.20
C ARG A 98 -3.35 9.65 -14.59
N PRO A 99 -2.68 10.52 -15.36
CA PRO A 99 -2.26 10.16 -16.70
C PRO A 99 -1.28 8.98 -16.72
N ILE A 100 -0.36 8.85 -15.74
CA ILE A 100 0.61 7.75 -15.70
C ILE A 100 -0.02 6.46 -15.18
N TYR A 101 -0.73 6.50 -14.04
CA TYR A 101 -1.16 5.29 -13.34
C TYR A 101 -2.53 4.78 -13.82
N ASP A 102 -3.42 5.67 -14.18
CA ASP A 102 -4.76 5.31 -14.65
C ASP A 102 -4.87 5.32 -16.20
N GLY A 103 -3.96 6.02 -16.87
CA GLY A 103 -3.92 6.12 -18.33
C GLY A 103 -5.02 6.97 -18.93
N PHE A 104 -5.59 7.92 -18.16
CA PHE A 104 -6.59 8.89 -18.62
C PHE A 104 -6.50 10.20 -17.80
N LEU A 105 -7.07 11.29 -18.34
CA LEU A 105 -7.04 12.62 -17.71
C LEU A 105 -8.30 12.89 -16.87
N ASN A 106 -9.46 12.46 -17.35
CA ASN A 106 -10.73 12.77 -16.72
C ASN A 106 -11.38 11.52 -16.12
N PRO A 107 -11.88 11.59 -14.88
CA PRO A 107 -12.61 10.50 -14.28
C PRO A 107 -13.91 10.24 -15.05
N THR A 108 -14.18 8.97 -15.39
CA THR A 108 -15.45 8.54 -15.94
C THR A 108 -16.17 7.63 -14.96
N GLN A 109 -17.49 7.74 -14.88
CA GLN A 109 -18.33 6.99 -13.94
C GLN A 109 -18.12 5.47 -14.03
N ASP A 110 -17.91 4.94 -15.24
CA ASP A 110 -17.84 3.50 -15.50
C ASP A 110 -16.54 2.84 -15.03
N LYS A 111 -15.45 3.60 -14.94
CA LYS A 111 -14.12 3.03 -14.55
C LYS A 111 -13.91 2.93 -13.04
N TRP A 112 -14.61 3.74 -12.25
CA TRP A 112 -14.36 3.86 -10.81
C TRP A 112 -15.46 3.25 -9.95
N GLY A 113 -16.71 3.23 -10.40
CA GLY A 113 -17.87 2.75 -9.64
C GLY A 113 -17.91 1.23 -9.44
N SER A 114 -17.20 0.46 -10.27
CA SER A 114 -17.26 -1.01 -10.26
C SER A 114 -16.05 -1.71 -9.67
N SER A 115 -14.91 -1.02 -9.51
CA SER A 115 -13.64 -1.66 -9.15
C SER A 115 -13.22 -1.49 -7.69
N TYR A 116 -13.78 -0.51 -6.98
CA TYR A 116 -13.56 -0.42 -5.55
C TYR A 116 -14.58 -1.29 -4.83
N ASP A 117 -14.09 -2.28 -4.12
CA ASP A 117 -14.89 -3.07 -3.18
C ASP A 117 -15.38 -2.10 -2.10
N VAL A 118 -16.49 -1.43 -2.44
CA VAL A 118 -17.21 -0.60 -1.49
C VAL A 118 -17.41 -1.46 -0.28
N GLU A 119 -16.70 -1.18 0.78
CA GLU A 119 -16.60 -1.97 2.00
C GLU A 119 -17.91 -2.66 2.32
N ARG A 120 -17.87 -3.98 2.40
CA ARG A 120 -19.08 -4.79 2.60
C ARG A 120 -19.71 -4.42 3.95
N GLY A 121 -20.70 -3.53 3.89
CA GLY A 121 -21.48 -3.13 5.03
C GLY A 121 -20.91 -1.94 5.83
N ILE A 122 -21.71 -1.42 6.73
CA ILE A 122 -21.35 -0.42 7.73
C ILE A 122 -20.89 -1.15 9.00
N PRO A 123 -19.76 -0.75 9.59
CA PRO A 123 -19.31 -1.35 10.85
C PRO A 123 -20.39 -1.29 11.92
N LYS A 124 -20.68 -2.43 12.57
CA LYS A 124 -21.78 -2.56 13.55
C LYS A 124 -21.63 -1.68 14.80
N PHE A 125 -20.43 -1.20 15.08
CA PHE A 125 -20.18 -0.32 16.23
C PHE A 125 -20.59 1.12 15.98
N LEU A 126 -20.79 1.54 14.72
CA LEU A 126 -21.23 2.90 14.38
C LEU A 126 -22.70 3.12 14.69
N LYS A 127 -23.02 4.28 15.22
CA LYS A 127 -24.36 4.71 15.61
C LYS A 127 -24.80 5.88 14.74
N GLN A 128 -26.10 6.07 14.64
CA GLN A 128 -26.67 7.24 13.98
C GLN A 128 -26.12 8.53 14.61
N GLY A 129 -25.65 9.44 13.77
CA GLY A 129 -25.01 10.69 14.21
C GLY A 129 -23.48 10.62 14.31
N ASP A 130 -22.87 9.44 14.23
CA ASP A 130 -21.41 9.32 14.18
C ASP A 130 -20.84 9.96 12.90
N THR A 131 -19.61 10.45 13.00
CA THR A 131 -18.88 11.12 11.93
C THR A 131 -17.85 10.15 11.31
N VAL A 132 -17.93 9.97 9.99
CA VAL A 132 -16.99 9.16 9.20
C VAL A 132 -16.10 10.08 8.40
N VAL A 133 -14.78 9.86 8.47
CA VAL A 133 -13.78 10.62 7.73
C VAL A 133 -12.98 9.70 6.85
N GLU A 134 -12.73 10.06 5.60
CA GLU A 134 -11.82 9.38 4.70
C GLU A 134 -10.73 10.35 4.22
N ILE A 135 -9.46 10.01 4.45
CA ILE A 135 -8.31 10.74 3.90
C ILE A 135 -7.84 9.98 2.66
N GLY A 136 -7.61 10.71 1.55
CA GLY A 136 -7.39 10.11 0.22
C GLY A 136 -8.69 9.55 -0.35
N ALA A 137 -9.78 10.31 -0.23
CA ALA A 137 -11.12 9.85 -0.57
C ALA A 137 -11.37 9.73 -2.07
N GLY A 138 -10.55 10.37 -2.91
CA GLY A 138 -10.83 10.50 -4.34
C GLY A 138 -12.21 11.09 -4.58
N GLY A 139 -13.04 10.42 -5.39
CA GLY A 139 -14.45 10.80 -5.61
C GLY A 139 -15.41 10.39 -4.49
N GLY A 140 -14.92 9.85 -3.37
CA GLY A 140 -15.73 9.56 -2.17
C GLY A 140 -16.55 8.26 -2.25
N TRP A 141 -16.16 7.29 -3.08
CA TRP A 141 -16.93 6.05 -3.27
C TRP A 141 -17.16 5.26 -1.98
N ASN A 142 -16.18 5.20 -1.09
CA ASN A 142 -16.31 4.54 0.21
C ASN A 142 -17.31 5.28 1.13
N LEU A 143 -17.48 6.59 0.96
CA LEU A 143 -18.40 7.41 1.76
C LEU A 143 -19.86 7.29 1.36
N LEU A 144 -20.16 6.82 0.12
CA LEU A 144 -21.52 6.74 -0.41
C LEU A 144 -22.47 5.95 0.49
N LYS A 145 -22.04 4.82 1.03
CA LYS A 145 -22.87 3.99 1.90
C LYS A 145 -23.18 4.66 3.23
N PHE A 146 -22.23 5.43 3.77
CA PHE A 146 -22.42 6.17 5.02
C PHE A 146 -23.39 7.32 4.80
N LYS A 147 -23.24 8.09 3.70
CA LYS A 147 -24.21 9.10 3.32
C LYS A 147 -25.62 8.54 3.18
N LYS A 148 -25.79 7.43 2.42
CA LYS A 148 -27.10 6.76 2.22
C LYS A 148 -27.77 6.34 3.53
N LYS A 149 -27.00 6.11 4.59
CA LYS A 149 -27.47 5.74 5.93
C LYS A 149 -27.55 6.92 6.91
N GLY A 150 -27.32 8.16 6.41
CA GLY A 150 -27.47 9.37 7.21
C GLY A 150 -26.34 9.67 8.20
N PHE A 151 -25.15 9.09 7.98
CA PHE A 151 -23.97 9.45 8.76
C PHE A 151 -23.41 10.80 8.33
N SER A 152 -22.89 11.58 9.29
CA SER A 152 -22.02 12.70 8.97
C SER A 152 -20.75 12.17 8.29
N HIS A 153 -20.32 12.81 7.20
CA HIS A 153 -19.17 12.30 6.44
C HIS A 153 -18.34 13.43 5.85
N TYR A 154 -17.03 13.24 5.83
CA TYR A 154 -16.04 14.14 5.23
C TYR A 154 -15.02 13.31 4.47
N GLY A 155 -14.69 13.73 3.25
CA GLY A 155 -13.61 13.15 2.45
C GLY A 155 -12.59 14.21 2.10
N PHE A 156 -11.30 13.86 2.15
CA PHE A 156 -10.19 14.75 1.80
C PHE A 156 -9.37 14.12 0.69
N ASP A 157 -9.04 14.88 -0.35
CA ASP A 157 -8.16 14.44 -1.44
C ASP A 157 -7.43 15.64 -2.05
N TYR A 158 -6.32 15.39 -2.75
CA TYR A 158 -5.58 16.42 -3.50
C TYR A 158 -6.09 16.60 -4.93
N ASP A 159 -6.86 15.65 -5.47
CA ASP A 159 -7.37 15.68 -6.83
C ASP A 159 -8.70 16.45 -6.90
N ASN A 160 -8.63 17.72 -7.32
CA ASN A 160 -9.81 18.58 -7.48
C ASN A 160 -10.85 18.02 -8.45
N ASN A 161 -10.43 17.34 -9.51
CA ASN A 161 -11.36 16.77 -10.50
C ASN A 161 -12.21 15.66 -9.88
N LEU A 162 -11.59 14.82 -9.03
CA LEU A 162 -12.32 13.78 -8.31
C LEU A 162 -13.24 14.34 -7.23
N ILE A 163 -12.80 15.36 -6.52
CA ILE A 163 -13.61 16.07 -5.51
C ILE A 163 -14.84 16.67 -6.17
N ASP A 164 -14.67 17.43 -7.26
CA ASP A 164 -15.76 18.05 -7.96
C ASP A 164 -16.74 17.03 -8.57
N PHE A 165 -16.18 15.94 -9.11
CA PHE A 165 -16.99 14.81 -9.57
C PHE A 165 -17.83 14.21 -8.43
N GLY A 166 -17.23 13.89 -7.29
CA GLY A 166 -17.94 13.31 -6.14
C GLY A 166 -18.98 14.22 -5.53
N LYS A 167 -18.68 15.53 -5.45
CA LYS A 167 -19.66 16.57 -5.02
C LYS A 167 -20.84 16.63 -5.97
N LYS A 168 -20.57 16.78 -7.27
CA LYS A 168 -21.61 16.96 -8.30
C LYS A 168 -22.45 15.70 -8.48
N GLN A 169 -21.81 14.55 -8.60
CA GLN A 169 -22.48 13.30 -8.93
C GLN A 169 -23.19 12.67 -7.73
N TYR A 170 -22.61 12.79 -6.55
CA TYR A 170 -23.08 12.07 -5.38
C TYR A 170 -23.49 12.99 -4.21
N GLY A 171 -23.26 14.31 -4.32
CA GLY A 171 -23.55 15.28 -3.26
C GLY A 171 -22.78 14.99 -1.97
N LEU A 172 -21.54 14.48 -2.07
CA LEU A 172 -20.70 14.16 -0.94
C LEU A 172 -20.01 15.41 -0.38
N ASN A 173 -19.71 15.39 0.91
CA ASN A 173 -18.94 16.44 1.55
C ASN A 173 -17.44 16.13 1.40
N LEU A 174 -16.88 16.54 0.25
CA LEU A 174 -15.47 16.35 -0.09
C LEU A 174 -14.74 17.70 -0.03
N ILE A 175 -13.49 17.67 0.40
CA ILE A 175 -12.68 18.87 0.66
C ILE A 175 -11.29 18.65 0.02
N HIS A 176 -10.78 19.67 -0.68
CA HIS A 176 -9.42 19.65 -1.19
C HIS A 176 -8.43 19.74 -0.04
N GLY A 177 -7.51 18.80 0.03
CA GLY A 177 -6.46 18.73 1.04
C GLY A 177 -6.27 17.33 1.62
N SER A 178 -5.69 17.29 2.80
CA SER A 178 -5.30 16.06 3.47
C SER A 178 -5.72 16.04 4.95
N ILE A 179 -4.99 15.30 5.77
CA ILE A 179 -5.16 15.25 7.20
C ILE A 179 -4.97 16.63 7.88
N ASP A 180 -4.12 17.49 7.33
CA ASP A 180 -3.84 18.81 7.92
C ASP A 180 -5.07 19.73 7.79
N GLU A 181 -5.80 19.66 6.68
CA GLU A 181 -7.06 20.36 6.49
C GLU A 181 -8.14 19.83 7.44
N ALA A 182 -8.21 18.52 7.65
CA ALA A 182 -9.14 17.94 8.62
C ALA A 182 -8.87 18.43 10.06
N ILE A 183 -7.58 18.54 10.42
CA ILE A 183 -7.15 19.10 11.72
C ILE A 183 -7.51 20.59 11.82
N SER A 184 -7.22 21.39 10.80
CA SER A 184 -7.47 22.84 10.80
C SER A 184 -8.96 23.17 10.91
N LEU A 185 -9.82 22.32 10.33
CA LEU A 185 -11.27 22.43 10.42
C LEU A 185 -11.84 21.92 11.76
N GLY A 186 -10.99 21.41 12.65
CA GLY A 186 -11.42 20.89 13.96
C GLY A 186 -12.29 19.62 13.88
N ILE A 187 -12.22 18.89 12.76
CA ILE A 187 -13.06 17.69 12.55
C ILE A 187 -12.65 16.59 13.54
N LYS A 188 -13.67 15.97 14.15
CA LYS A 188 -13.50 14.81 15.02
C LYS A 188 -14.29 13.62 14.48
N ALA A 189 -13.61 12.48 14.27
CA ALA A 189 -14.16 11.28 13.65
C ALA A 189 -14.42 10.18 14.68
N ASP A 190 -15.54 9.48 14.51
CA ASP A 190 -15.86 8.22 15.19
C ASP A 190 -15.29 7.02 14.39
N TYR A 191 -15.14 7.20 13.09
CA TYR A 191 -14.53 6.22 12.19
C TYR A 191 -13.71 6.92 11.11
N CYS A 192 -12.47 6.53 10.95
CA CYS A 192 -11.61 7.04 9.90
C CYS A 192 -11.18 5.91 8.95
N ILE A 193 -11.08 6.23 7.66
CA ILE A 193 -10.68 5.32 6.60
C ILE A 193 -9.42 5.88 5.93
N LEU A 194 -8.40 5.04 5.79
CA LEU A 194 -7.25 5.23 4.92
C LEU A 194 -7.22 4.07 3.93
N SER A 195 -7.64 4.31 2.70
CA SER A 195 -7.67 3.28 1.67
C SER A 195 -6.61 3.59 0.62
N HIS A 196 -5.50 2.85 0.64
CA HIS A 196 -4.36 3.08 -0.25
C HIS A 196 -3.81 4.52 -0.13
N VAL A 197 -3.43 4.90 1.09
CA VAL A 197 -2.88 6.22 1.42
C VAL A 197 -1.56 6.12 2.17
N LEU A 198 -1.47 5.21 3.16
CA LEU A 198 -0.33 5.15 4.07
C LEU A 198 0.98 4.84 3.35
N GLU A 199 0.92 4.02 2.31
CA GLU A 199 2.07 3.68 1.45
C GLU A 199 2.62 4.86 0.65
N HIS A 200 1.86 5.92 0.51
CA HIS A 200 2.22 7.13 -0.24
C HIS A 200 2.81 8.24 0.65
N THR A 201 2.71 8.12 1.95
CA THR A 201 3.12 9.17 2.89
C THR A 201 4.65 9.28 2.97
N VAL A 202 5.17 10.48 3.26
CA VAL A 202 6.62 10.68 3.49
C VAL A 202 7.05 10.09 4.82
N ASN A 203 6.25 10.25 5.88
CA ASN A 203 6.52 9.66 7.20
C ASN A 203 5.25 8.98 7.73
N PRO A 204 5.16 7.65 7.67
CA PRO A 204 3.94 6.93 8.02
C PRO A 204 3.59 7.02 9.52
N ILE A 205 4.59 7.11 10.41
CA ILE A 205 4.36 7.25 11.85
C ILE A 205 3.78 8.63 12.15
N GLN A 206 4.40 9.68 11.62
CA GLN A 206 3.90 11.05 11.81
C GLN A 206 2.51 11.23 11.22
N PHE A 207 2.26 10.68 10.03
CA PHE A 207 0.95 10.73 9.39
C PHE A 207 -0.13 10.05 10.23
N LEU A 208 0.12 8.82 10.71
CA LEU A 208 -0.80 8.11 11.60
C LEU A 208 -1.02 8.87 12.92
N SER A 209 0.03 9.50 13.48
CA SER A 209 -0.11 10.34 14.68
C SER A 209 -1.03 11.55 14.43
N LYS A 210 -0.95 12.17 13.25
CA LYS A 210 -1.90 13.24 12.84
C LYS A 210 -3.33 12.69 12.73
N VAL A 211 -3.51 11.49 12.16
CA VAL A 211 -4.83 10.84 12.09
C VAL A 211 -5.38 10.56 13.50
N ASN A 212 -4.51 10.17 14.44
CA ASN A 212 -4.93 9.98 15.83
C ASN A 212 -5.53 11.26 16.46
N ASN A 213 -5.03 12.45 16.07
CA ASN A 213 -5.52 13.72 16.58
C ASN A 213 -6.95 14.05 16.13
N ILE A 214 -7.41 13.58 14.98
CA ILE A 214 -8.80 13.80 14.53
C ILE A 214 -9.77 12.75 15.04
N LEU A 215 -9.30 11.64 15.58
CA LEU A 215 -10.15 10.60 16.14
C LEU A 215 -10.64 10.98 17.55
N LYS A 216 -11.89 10.68 17.85
CA LYS A 216 -12.43 10.69 19.23
C LYS A 216 -11.87 9.51 20.02
N ASP A 217 -11.99 9.55 21.33
CA ASP A 217 -11.56 8.43 22.19
C ASP A 217 -12.32 7.14 21.85
N LYS A 218 -11.64 6.01 21.86
CA LYS A 218 -12.14 4.67 21.48
C LYS A 218 -12.61 4.53 20.02
N SER A 219 -12.39 5.55 19.19
CA SER A 219 -12.72 5.51 17.76
C SER A 219 -11.83 4.57 16.98
N ILE A 220 -12.31 4.18 15.83
CA ILE A 220 -11.67 3.18 14.96
C ILE A 220 -11.07 3.85 13.74
N LEU A 221 -9.84 3.44 13.41
CA LEU A 221 -9.18 3.71 12.13
C LEU A 221 -9.05 2.39 11.36
N LYS A 222 -9.51 2.37 10.12
CA LYS A 222 -9.23 1.30 9.17
C LYS A 222 -8.18 1.77 8.17
N VAL A 223 -7.12 1.01 8.04
CA VAL A 223 -6.06 1.24 7.04
C VAL A 223 -6.00 0.05 6.11
N THR A 224 -6.02 0.30 4.80
CA THR A 224 -5.79 -0.70 3.76
C THR A 224 -4.58 -0.29 2.95
N VAL A 225 -3.64 -1.21 2.73
CA VAL A 225 -2.40 -1.00 1.97
C VAL A 225 -2.09 -2.22 1.09
N PRO A 226 -1.34 -2.07 -0.02
CA PRO A 226 -0.74 -3.21 -0.70
C PRO A 226 0.16 -3.99 0.26
N SER A 227 0.03 -5.31 0.27
CA SER A 227 0.73 -6.15 1.24
C SER A 227 1.92 -6.88 0.64
N ALA A 228 3.08 -6.77 1.31
CA ALA A 228 4.26 -7.56 0.97
C ALA A 228 4.00 -9.08 1.13
N ASN A 229 3.08 -9.47 2.00
CA ASN A 229 2.72 -10.87 2.20
C ASN A 229 1.99 -11.47 0.99
N MET A 230 1.33 -10.64 0.19
CA MET A 230 0.53 -11.07 -0.97
C MET A 230 1.33 -11.14 -2.28
N ILE A 231 2.63 -10.80 -2.26
CA ILE A 231 3.47 -10.80 -3.47
C ILE A 231 3.48 -12.17 -4.16
N ILE A 232 3.42 -13.25 -3.40
CA ILE A 232 3.42 -14.61 -3.95
C ILE A 232 2.22 -14.88 -4.89
N VAL A 233 1.09 -14.21 -4.69
CA VAL A 233 -0.10 -14.38 -5.53
C VAL A 233 -0.12 -13.43 -6.73
N TYR A 234 0.72 -12.40 -6.75
CA TYR A 234 0.82 -11.50 -7.88
C TYR A 234 1.59 -12.15 -9.02
N ARG A 235 1.03 -12.10 -10.24
CA ARG A 235 1.67 -12.65 -11.45
C ARG A 235 3.03 -12.03 -11.74
N SER A 236 3.15 -10.76 -11.47
CA SER A 236 4.33 -9.94 -11.74
C SER A 236 5.37 -9.95 -10.63
N GLY A 237 5.14 -10.68 -9.54
CA GLY A 237 5.98 -10.62 -8.36
C GLY A 237 5.98 -9.23 -7.71
N ILE A 238 7.02 -8.88 -6.96
CA ILE A 238 7.13 -7.57 -6.35
C ILE A 238 7.21 -6.44 -7.38
N LEU A 239 7.77 -6.64 -8.57
CA LEU A 239 7.91 -5.60 -9.59
C LEU A 239 6.55 -4.97 -9.94
N GLY A 240 5.46 -5.76 -9.94
CA GLY A 240 4.12 -5.26 -10.19
C GLY A 240 3.56 -4.32 -9.12
N THR A 241 4.15 -4.30 -7.92
CA THR A 241 3.76 -3.41 -6.82
C THR A 241 4.64 -2.18 -6.72
N LEU A 242 5.83 -2.20 -7.35
CA LEU A 242 6.76 -1.07 -7.32
C LEU A 242 6.27 0.04 -8.24
N GLN A 243 6.16 1.23 -7.69
CA GLN A 243 5.81 2.44 -8.44
C GLN A 243 6.32 3.67 -7.67
N ASN A 244 6.68 4.73 -8.39
CA ASN A 244 7.22 5.95 -7.79
C ASN A 244 6.26 6.61 -6.78
N ALA A 245 4.96 6.35 -6.90
CA ALA A 245 3.97 6.81 -5.93
C ALA A 245 4.03 6.05 -4.59
N HIS A 246 4.55 4.82 -4.55
CA HIS A 246 4.62 4.00 -3.34
C HIS A 246 5.96 4.19 -2.63
N ASN A 247 5.96 4.97 -1.58
CA ASN A 247 7.11 5.12 -0.71
C ASN A 247 7.40 3.85 0.11
N TYR A 248 6.34 3.08 0.43
CA TYR A 248 6.42 1.91 1.30
C TYR A 248 5.64 0.72 0.76
N LEU A 249 6.13 -0.48 1.06
CA LEU A 249 5.37 -1.71 0.96
C LEU A 249 5.45 -2.43 2.30
N PHE A 250 4.33 -2.43 3.01
CA PHE A 250 4.22 -3.00 4.35
C PHE A 250 3.96 -4.51 4.30
N ASP A 251 4.51 -5.21 5.29
CA ASP A 251 4.00 -6.51 5.72
C ASP A 251 3.19 -6.35 7.02
N GLU A 252 2.61 -7.43 7.51
CA GLU A 252 1.80 -7.41 8.73
C GLU A 252 2.57 -6.84 9.93
N TYR A 253 3.87 -7.15 10.06
CA TYR A 253 4.68 -6.73 11.21
C TYR A 253 5.05 -5.26 11.14
N THR A 254 5.51 -4.80 9.99
CA THR A 254 5.89 -3.40 9.80
C THR A 254 4.69 -2.47 9.87
N LEU A 255 3.50 -2.94 9.41
CA LEU A 255 2.25 -2.20 9.55
C LEU A 255 1.81 -2.08 11.02
N LYS A 256 1.85 -3.19 11.77
CA LYS A 256 1.57 -3.18 13.21
C LYS A 256 2.54 -2.28 13.97
N TYR A 257 3.82 -2.32 13.61
CA TYR A 257 4.83 -1.50 14.27
C TYR A 257 4.61 -0.01 14.03
N ALA A 258 4.30 0.39 12.78
CA ALA A 258 3.94 1.78 12.47
C ALA A 258 2.73 2.25 13.29
N ALA A 259 1.69 1.43 13.39
CA ALA A 259 0.48 1.73 14.14
C ALA A 259 0.74 1.92 15.64
N LEU A 260 1.48 1.00 16.26
CA LEU A 260 1.81 1.08 17.69
C LEU A 260 2.68 2.30 18.00
N LYS A 261 3.68 2.60 17.15
CA LYS A 261 4.51 3.82 17.32
C LYS A 261 3.73 5.11 17.18
N SER A 262 2.57 5.06 16.53
CA SER A 262 1.67 6.22 16.35
C SER A 262 0.59 6.34 17.43
N GLY A 263 0.68 5.54 18.50
CA GLY A 263 -0.24 5.59 19.63
C GLY A 263 -1.56 4.84 19.42
N PHE A 264 -1.61 3.88 18.48
CA PHE A 264 -2.80 3.07 18.26
C PHE A 264 -2.71 1.69 18.91
N GLY A 265 -3.83 1.18 19.44
CA GLY A 265 -4.01 -0.24 19.71
C GLY A 265 -4.40 -1.00 18.45
N VAL A 266 -3.82 -2.18 18.23
CA VAL A 266 -4.12 -3.03 17.08
C VAL A 266 -5.28 -3.97 17.44
N TYR A 267 -6.44 -3.78 16.80
CA TYR A 267 -7.61 -4.63 17.00
C TYR A 267 -7.59 -5.87 16.09
N ALA A 268 -7.28 -5.70 14.80
CA ALA A 268 -7.15 -6.78 13.83
C ALA A 268 -6.13 -6.42 12.74
N CYS A 269 -5.44 -7.41 12.19
CA CYS A 269 -4.52 -7.23 11.06
C CYS A 269 -4.36 -8.52 10.28
N ASN A 270 -4.36 -8.45 8.96
CA ASN A 270 -4.04 -9.59 8.08
C ASN A 270 -2.92 -9.26 7.07
N GLY A 271 -2.28 -8.11 7.20
CA GLY A 271 -1.23 -7.65 6.30
C GLY A 271 -1.72 -6.80 5.13
N GLU A 272 -2.96 -6.92 4.67
CA GLU A 272 -3.57 -6.03 3.66
C GLU A 272 -4.36 -4.90 4.31
N TYR A 273 -5.02 -5.19 5.42
CA TYR A 273 -5.68 -4.18 6.23
C TYR A 273 -5.31 -4.32 7.70
N ILE A 274 -5.41 -3.22 8.41
CA ILE A 274 -5.31 -3.16 9.86
C ILE A 274 -6.47 -2.32 10.41
N ILE A 275 -7.10 -2.85 11.45
CA ILE A 275 -8.10 -2.13 12.24
C ILE A 275 -7.43 -1.66 13.52
N LEU A 276 -7.43 -0.38 13.73
CA LEU A 276 -6.78 0.29 14.83
C LEU A 276 -7.81 0.98 15.72
N ARG A 277 -7.54 1.02 17.00
CA ARG A 277 -8.36 1.76 17.97
C ARG A 277 -7.52 2.84 18.63
N LYS A 278 -8.14 3.99 18.84
CA LYS A 278 -7.53 5.07 19.59
C LYS A 278 -7.49 4.72 21.09
N ASP A 279 -6.53 3.94 21.46
CA ASP A 279 -6.10 3.67 22.82
C ASP A 279 -4.57 3.56 22.83
N TYR A 280 -3.97 4.02 23.89
CA TYR A 280 -2.50 3.98 23.98
C TYR A 280 -2.03 2.55 24.17
N PRO A 281 -1.09 2.07 23.34
CA PRO A 281 -0.54 0.73 23.51
C PRO A 281 0.20 0.69 24.85
N SER A 282 0.16 -0.45 25.51
CA SER A 282 1.06 -0.66 26.66
C SER A 282 2.52 -0.64 26.14
N ASP A 283 3.45 -0.04 26.90
CA ASP A 283 4.88 -0.07 26.59
C ASP A 283 5.40 -1.48 26.31
N ASN A 284 4.83 -2.48 27.00
CA ASN A 284 5.14 -3.89 26.77
C ASN A 284 4.80 -4.40 25.38
N SER A 285 3.72 -3.88 24.76
CA SER A 285 3.34 -4.25 23.38
C SER A 285 4.35 -3.73 22.37
N ILE A 286 4.78 -2.46 22.51
CA ILE A 286 5.82 -1.87 21.66
C ILE A 286 7.13 -2.61 21.83
N LYS A 287 7.61 -2.79 23.07
CA LYS A 287 8.86 -3.50 23.38
C LYS A 287 8.86 -4.93 22.84
N LYS A 288 7.75 -5.65 22.95
CA LYS A 288 7.63 -7.02 22.43
C LYS A 288 7.72 -7.05 20.91
N ILE A 289 7.12 -6.09 20.20
CA ILE A 289 7.22 -6.01 18.74
C ILE A 289 8.62 -5.57 18.34
N GLU A 290 9.21 -4.59 19.01
CA GLU A 290 10.58 -4.14 18.75
C GLU A 290 11.59 -5.28 18.97
N SER A 291 11.48 -6.04 20.06
CA SER A 291 12.37 -7.20 20.30
C SER A 291 12.23 -8.24 19.17
N ASN A 292 11.02 -8.54 18.72
CA ASN A 292 10.79 -9.47 17.61
C ASN A 292 11.29 -8.95 16.26
N LEU A 293 11.21 -7.64 16.01
CA LEU A 293 11.74 -7.01 14.80
C LEU A 293 13.26 -6.92 14.79
N ILE A 294 13.87 -6.71 15.96
CA ILE A 294 15.32 -6.49 16.12
C ILE A 294 16.07 -7.81 16.22
N SER A 295 15.54 -8.79 16.98
CA SER A 295 16.25 -10.05 17.26
C SER A 295 16.50 -10.91 16.03
N ASP A 296 15.69 -10.78 15.00
CA ASP A 296 15.62 -11.72 13.90
C ASP A 296 16.30 -11.26 12.59
N PHE A 297 16.83 -10.03 12.54
CA PHE A 297 17.34 -9.43 11.29
C PHE A 297 16.38 -9.76 10.11
N ARG A 298 15.13 -9.34 10.26
CA ARG A 298 14.03 -9.68 9.35
C ARG A 298 14.33 -9.40 7.88
N GLY A 299 15.17 -8.40 7.58
CA GLY A 299 15.50 -8.03 6.22
C GLY A 299 15.99 -9.19 5.36
N ALA A 300 16.86 -10.04 5.91
CA ALA A 300 17.34 -11.24 5.22
C ALA A 300 16.20 -12.23 4.92
N LYS A 301 15.26 -12.41 5.85
CA LYS A 301 14.06 -13.27 5.66
C LYS A 301 13.15 -12.70 4.58
N VAL A 302 12.92 -11.38 4.58
CA VAL A 302 12.12 -10.68 3.55
C VAL A 302 12.76 -10.84 2.19
N ILE A 303 14.06 -10.58 2.03
CA ILE A 303 14.77 -10.73 0.75
C ILE A 303 14.69 -12.18 0.25
N LYS A 304 14.88 -13.16 1.12
CA LYS A 304 14.73 -14.58 0.78
C LYS A 304 13.32 -14.91 0.29
N TYR A 305 12.31 -14.37 0.95
CA TYR A 305 10.90 -14.52 0.54
C TYR A 305 10.65 -13.89 -0.84
N LEU A 306 11.13 -12.66 -1.08
CA LEU A 306 10.97 -11.97 -2.37
C LEU A 306 11.64 -12.73 -3.52
N LYS A 307 12.88 -13.24 -3.30
CA LYS A 307 13.59 -14.09 -4.26
C LYS A 307 12.86 -15.41 -4.52
N PHE A 308 12.24 -15.96 -3.51
CA PHE A 308 11.38 -17.14 -3.66
C PHE A 308 10.14 -16.83 -4.50
N CYS A 309 9.41 -15.74 -4.20
CA CYS A 309 8.27 -15.29 -5.00
C CYS A 309 8.63 -15.08 -6.48
N GLU A 310 9.81 -14.50 -6.75
CA GLU A 310 10.29 -14.25 -8.13
C GLU A 310 10.48 -15.55 -8.92
N LYS A 311 10.95 -16.63 -8.29
CA LYS A 311 11.03 -17.95 -8.94
C LYS A 311 9.65 -18.47 -9.36
N PHE A 312 8.60 -18.15 -8.58
CA PHE A 312 7.22 -18.50 -8.93
C PHE A 312 6.67 -17.69 -10.10
N VAL A 313 7.09 -16.43 -10.26
CA VAL A 313 6.70 -15.62 -11.43
C VAL A 313 7.11 -16.32 -12.72
N SER A 314 8.36 -16.74 -12.82
CA SER A 314 8.89 -17.45 -13.98
C SER A 314 8.16 -18.77 -14.26
N LEU A 315 7.68 -19.46 -13.22
CA LEU A 315 6.90 -20.69 -13.37
C LEU A 315 5.46 -20.44 -13.84
N LYS A 316 4.82 -19.37 -13.35
CA LYS A 316 3.44 -19.01 -13.70
C LYS A 316 3.30 -18.67 -15.18
N GLU A 317 4.27 -17.97 -15.74
CA GLU A 317 4.29 -17.64 -17.17
C GLU A 317 4.26 -18.88 -18.06
N TYR A 318 4.78 -20.03 -17.57
CA TYR A 318 4.90 -21.27 -18.34
C TYR A 318 3.85 -22.35 -18.03
N LEU A 319 3.21 -22.37 -16.87
CA LEU A 319 2.52 -23.57 -16.38
C LEU A 319 1.08 -23.42 -15.90
N ILE A 320 0.52 -22.20 -15.71
CA ILE A 320 -0.78 -22.08 -15.02
C ILE A 320 -1.80 -21.26 -15.83
N PRO A 321 -2.88 -21.89 -16.36
CA PRO A 321 -4.03 -21.17 -16.89
C PRO A 321 -4.75 -20.37 -15.80
N SER A 322 -5.29 -19.20 -16.17
CA SER A 322 -5.89 -18.19 -15.26
C SER A 322 -6.94 -18.70 -14.26
N LYS A 323 -7.64 -19.81 -14.59
CA LYS A 323 -8.65 -20.43 -13.70
C LYS A 323 -8.04 -21.18 -12.51
N ILE A 324 -6.79 -21.60 -12.59
CA ILE A 324 -6.10 -22.35 -11.50
C ILE A 324 -5.51 -21.36 -10.48
N GLU A 325 -5.19 -20.14 -10.89
CA GLU A 325 -4.68 -19.08 -9.97
C GLU A 325 -5.66 -18.75 -8.86
N ALA A 326 -6.94 -18.59 -9.18
CA ALA A 326 -7.97 -18.31 -8.17
C ALA A 326 -8.03 -19.41 -7.11
N LYS A 327 -7.80 -20.67 -7.50
CA LYS A 327 -7.79 -21.82 -6.61
C LYS A 327 -6.51 -21.89 -5.77
N LEU A 328 -5.35 -21.49 -6.32
CA LEU A 328 -4.09 -21.38 -5.59
C LEU A 328 -4.09 -20.20 -4.62
N ILE A 329 -4.68 -19.04 -4.99
CA ILE A 329 -4.91 -17.91 -4.09
C ILE A 329 -5.80 -18.34 -2.92
N TYR A 330 -6.89 -19.05 -3.20
CA TYR A 330 -7.79 -19.59 -2.18
C TYR A 330 -7.07 -20.57 -1.25
N LEU A 331 -6.25 -21.46 -1.79
CA LEU A 331 -5.44 -22.40 -1.01
C LEU A 331 -4.36 -21.70 -0.18
N TYR A 332 -3.75 -20.62 -0.68
CA TYR A 332 -2.79 -19.80 0.09
C TYR A 332 -3.45 -19.10 1.27
N LEU A 333 -4.66 -18.59 1.09
CA LEU A 333 -5.42 -17.94 2.17
C LEU A 333 -5.85 -18.93 3.26
N ILE A 334 -5.98 -20.22 2.92
CA ILE A 334 -6.40 -21.29 3.84
C ILE A 334 -5.21 -22.04 4.44
N PHE A 335 -4.13 -22.24 3.69
CA PHE A 335 -3.00 -23.09 4.10
C PHE A 335 -1.71 -22.28 4.30
N LYS A 336 -1.06 -22.48 5.46
CA LYS A 336 0.21 -21.81 5.82
C LYS A 336 1.35 -22.10 4.81
N PRO A 337 2.38 -21.22 4.70
CA PRO A 337 3.47 -21.29 3.71
C PRO A 337 4.16 -22.63 3.49
N ILE A 338 4.20 -23.48 4.52
CA ILE A 338 4.85 -24.82 4.47
C ILE A 338 4.16 -25.76 3.47
N GLN A 339 2.86 -25.63 3.26
CA GLN A 339 2.12 -26.49 2.34
C GLN A 339 2.27 -26.04 0.88
N LEU A 340 2.51 -24.75 0.64
CA LEU A 340 2.87 -24.23 -0.69
C LEU A 340 4.25 -24.71 -1.14
N ILE A 341 5.20 -24.84 -0.22
CA ILE A 341 6.51 -25.44 -0.52
C ILE A 341 6.34 -26.91 -0.93
N LYS A 342 5.47 -27.67 -0.25
CA LYS A 342 5.15 -29.05 -0.66
C LYS A 342 4.49 -29.11 -2.03
N LEU A 343 3.51 -28.24 -2.28
CA LEU A 343 2.83 -28.14 -3.58
C LEU A 343 3.82 -27.77 -4.70
N TYR A 344 4.73 -26.81 -4.46
CA TYR A 344 5.79 -26.44 -5.40
C TYR A 344 6.73 -27.60 -5.72
N LEU A 345 7.18 -28.34 -4.73
CA LEU A 345 8.05 -29.49 -4.91
C LEU A 345 7.34 -30.62 -5.68
N THR A 346 6.02 -30.79 -5.44
CA THR A 346 5.18 -31.76 -6.16
C THR A 346 4.97 -31.35 -7.62
N LEU A 347 4.72 -30.05 -7.90
CA LEU A 347 4.54 -29.54 -9.25
C LEU A 347 5.85 -29.54 -10.07
N LYS A 348 7.01 -29.37 -9.41
CA LYS A 348 8.33 -29.42 -10.05
C LYS A 348 8.78 -30.86 -10.38
N ASN A 349 8.20 -31.86 -9.71
CA ASN A 349 8.49 -33.28 -9.90
C ASN A 349 7.19 -34.05 -10.15
N PRO A 350 6.56 -33.95 -11.33
CA PRO A 350 5.28 -34.60 -11.62
C PRO A 350 5.33 -36.13 -11.54
N HIS A 351 6.53 -36.73 -11.55
CA HIS A 351 6.73 -38.17 -11.37
C HIS A 351 6.57 -38.66 -9.91
N LEU A 352 6.40 -37.72 -8.94
CA LEU A 352 6.12 -38.07 -7.54
C LEU A 352 4.63 -38.19 -7.22
N ILE A 353 3.75 -37.92 -8.18
CA ILE A 353 2.33 -38.21 -8.06
C ILE A 353 2.15 -39.72 -8.37
N ARG A 354 2.46 -40.57 -7.42
CA ARG A 354 1.92 -41.92 -7.45
C ARG A 354 0.41 -41.79 -7.28
N ARG A 355 -0.29 -42.27 -8.29
CA ARG A 355 -1.68 -42.73 -8.16
C ARG A 355 -1.64 -43.86 -7.11
N ASP A 356 -2.11 -43.54 -5.94
CA ASP A 356 -2.66 -44.57 -5.09
C ASP A 356 -4.19 -44.48 -5.25
N ASP A 357 -4.77 -45.57 -5.62
CA ASP A 357 -6.13 -45.85 -6.04
C ASP A 357 -7.20 -45.37 -5.07
#